data_a6bf17cea8f04d341bcff973f21da084
#
_entry.id   a6bf17cea8f04d341bcff973f21da084
#
_cell.length_a   1.000
_cell.length_b   1.000
_cell.length_c   1.000
_cell.angle_alpha   90.00
_cell.angle_beta   90.00
_cell.angle_gamma   90.00
#
_symmetry.space_group_name_H-M   'P 1'
#
loop_
_entity.id
_entity.type
_entity.pdbx_description
1 polymer ?
#
loop_
_entity_poly.entity_id
_entity_poly.type
_entity_poly.pdbx_seq_one_letter_code
_entity_poly.pdbx_strand_id
1 'polypeptide(L)'
;MNKIFKVVWNRTIGSFVVTSELAKGRVKSSSEGAEGDVRASEEGRLKTLFRLTALSAALLGFSEGAWAVVAPTAAVANGPAGETAVNGGDARGTGAVAVGAYARAGTRTAPPNGMNSGTVAIGGSNGSTAALADGNNAIAIGTNSNSNGAKATTIGSDTIASDQFATALGGRAEAKARGATAIGGWTQATGQFAVAIGGSDIYGRGNNTELNDGSGATLASGDRSTAIGRRAKASGSDTLALGTNAEATASKALAFGQGAQAQAG
;
A
#
# COMPACT_ATOMS: atom_id res chain seq x y z
N MET A 1 49.16 19.01 -16.69
CA MET A 1 49.33 18.84 -15.23
C MET A 1 48.88 17.44 -14.85
N ASN A 2 49.80 16.55 -14.51
CA ASN A 2 49.49 15.20 -14.05
C ASN A 2 49.00 15.29 -12.59
N LYS A 3 47.74 14.88 -12.36
CA LYS A 3 47.22 14.71 -11.01
C LYS A 3 47.51 13.28 -10.56
N ILE A 4 48.43 13.12 -9.64
CA ILE A 4 48.79 11.83 -9.07
C ILE A 4 47.90 11.62 -7.83
N PHE A 5 47.20 10.50 -7.81
CA PHE A 5 46.36 10.08 -6.66
C PHE A 5 47.00 8.83 -6.06
N LYS A 6 46.96 8.75 -4.73
CA LYS A 6 47.41 7.61 -3.95
C LYS A 6 46.24 6.89 -3.33
N VAL A 7 46.20 5.58 -3.45
CA VAL A 7 45.19 4.73 -2.77
C VAL A 7 45.76 4.29 -1.44
N VAL A 8 45.06 4.59 -0.35
CA VAL A 8 45.48 4.25 1.01
C VAL A 8 44.40 3.42 1.68
N TRP A 9 44.78 2.38 2.38
CA TRP A 9 43.88 1.60 3.19
C TRP A 9 43.53 2.35 4.48
N ASN A 10 42.25 2.67 4.65
CA ASN A 10 41.74 3.29 5.88
C ASN A 10 41.30 2.22 6.86
N ARG A 11 42.05 2.07 7.94
CA ARG A 11 41.79 1.07 8.98
C ARG A 11 40.53 1.37 9.79
N THR A 12 40.06 2.61 9.84
CA THR A 12 38.88 3.01 10.63
C THR A 12 37.58 2.62 9.94
N ILE A 13 37.55 2.66 8.62
CA ILE A 13 36.36 2.32 7.80
C ILE A 13 36.51 1.00 7.04
N GLY A 14 37.66 0.32 7.15
CA GLY A 14 37.91 -0.98 6.54
C GLY A 14 37.88 -0.98 4.99
N SER A 15 38.23 0.13 4.32
CA SER A 15 38.15 0.24 2.87
C SER A 15 39.29 1.07 2.29
N PHE A 16 39.58 0.90 0.97
CA PHE A 16 40.55 1.72 0.25
C PHE A 16 39.94 3.10 -0.06
N VAL A 17 40.72 4.15 0.23
CA VAL A 17 40.33 5.53 -0.03
C VAL A 17 41.36 6.17 -0.98
N VAL A 18 40.91 6.88 -1.99
CA VAL A 18 41.76 7.65 -2.90
C VAL A 18 42.02 9.01 -2.31
N THR A 19 43.29 9.36 -2.12
CA THR A 19 43.71 10.67 -1.58
C THR A 19 44.67 11.35 -2.54
N SER A 20 44.68 12.67 -2.51
CA SER A 20 45.67 13.48 -3.27
C SER A 20 47.03 13.43 -2.60
N GLU A 21 48.12 13.38 -3.36
CA GLU A 21 49.50 13.41 -2.82
C GLU A 21 49.83 14.69 -2.05
N LEU A 22 49.01 15.73 -2.18
CA LEU A 22 49.20 16.99 -1.46
C LEU A 22 48.60 16.95 -0.02
N ALA A 23 47.95 15.87 0.37
CA ALA A 23 47.47 15.70 1.73
C ALA A 23 48.61 15.32 2.67
N LYS A 24 49.32 16.30 3.24
CA LYS A 24 50.26 16.10 4.33
C LYS A 24 49.52 15.59 5.55
N GLY A 25 49.61 14.31 5.82
CA GLY A 25 49.10 13.72 7.05
C GLY A 25 49.88 14.22 8.25
N ARG A 26 49.31 15.09 9.03
CA ARG A 26 49.80 15.35 10.38
C ARG A 26 49.30 14.24 11.28
N VAL A 27 50.15 13.25 11.47
CA VAL A 27 50.02 12.32 12.59
C VAL A 27 50.56 13.07 13.82
N LYS A 28 49.71 13.56 14.69
CA LYS A 28 50.10 13.92 16.06
C LYS A 28 50.05 12.63 16.89
N SER A 29 51.20 12.02 17.08
CA SER A 29 51.41 11.16 18.24
C SER A 29 51.62 12.08 19.44
N SER A 30 50.71 12.11 20.38
CA SER A 30 50.94 12.65 21.73
C SER A 30 51.06 11.45 22.67
N SER A 31 52.30 11.03 22.90
CA SER A 31 52.68 10.38 24.14
C SER A 31 53.25 11.47 25.06
N GLU A 32 52.93 11.31 26.32
CA GLU A 32 53.55 11.87 27.53
C GLU A 32 52.88 13.05 28.20
N GLY A 33 52.37 12.76 29.36
CA GLY A 33 52.65 13.35 30.67
C GLY A 33 52.29 14.80 30.85
N ALA A 34 51.14 15.06 31.41
CA ALA A 34 50.92 16.12 32.37
C ALA A 34 49.78 15.66 33.33
N GLU A 35 50.18 15.29 34.53
CA GLU A 35 49.33 15.38 35.70
C GLU A 35 48.90 16.85 35.83
N GLY A 36 47.73 17.15 35.37
CA GLY A 36 47.01 18.42 35.57
C GLY A 36 45.66 18.09 36.18
N ASP A 37 45.51 18.36 37.42
CA ASP A 37 44.30 18.29 38.23
C ASP A 37 43.16 19.04 37.50
N VAL A 38 42.38 18.35 36.71
CA VAL A 38 41.14 18.88 36.13
C VAL A 38 40.01 18.31 36.95
N ARG A 39 39.68 18.96 38.05
CA ARG A 39 38.34 18.94 38.62
C ARG A 39 37.37 19.57 37.61
N ALA A 40 37.12 18.91 36.51
CA ALA A 40 35.94 19.17 35.69
C ALA A 40 34.76 18.57 36.45
N SER A 41 33.88 19.49 36.93
CA SER A 41 32.70 19.10 37.70
C SER A 41 31.95 17.95 37.00
N GLU A 42 31.62 16.94 37.75
CA GLU A 42 30.87 15.76 37.26
C GLU A 42 29.56 16.12 36.55
N GLU A 43 29.00 17.32 36.85
CA GLU A 43 27.82 17.87 36.17
C GLU A 43 28.01 18.11 34.65
N GLY A 44 29.20 18.53 34.20
CA GLY A 44 29.47 18.77 32.79
C GLY A 44 29.58 17.46 32.00
N ARG A 45 30.16 16.44 32.59
CA ARG A 45 30.27 15.09 32.00
C ARG A 45 28.93 14.37 31.95
N LEU A 46 28.12 14.50 33.00
CA LEU A 46 26.77 13.94 32.99
C LEU A 46 25.90 14.57 31.92
N LYS A 47 25.95 15.92 31.77
CA LYS A 47 25.15 16.61 30.75
C LYS A 47 25.55 16.25 29.32
N THR A 48 26.83 15.99 29.05
CA THR A 48 27.30 15.56 27.73
C THR A 48 26.98 14.08 27.47
N LEU A 49 27.11 13.22 28.48
CA LEU A 49 26.69 11.82 28.42
C LEU A 49 25.17 11.69 28.28
N PHE A 50 24.39 12.48 29.01
CA PHE A 50 22.93 12.51 28.85
C PHE A 50 22.49 13.02 27.50
N ARG A 51 23.20 13.97 26.86
CA ARG A 51 22.90 14.40 25.51
C ARG A 51 23.24 13.36 24.43
N LEU A 52 24.36 12.62 24.60
CA LEU A 52 24.68 11.52 23.68
C LEU A 52 23.75 10.31 23.88
N THR A 53 23.40 9.98 25.13
CA THR A 53 22.48 8.87 25.40
C THR A 53 21.04 9.21 25.01
N ALA A 54 20.61 10.48 25.14
CA ALA A 54 19.30 10.89 24.67
C ALA A 54 19.19 10.85 23.13
N LEU A 55 20.26 11.20 22.41
CA LEU A 55 20.31 11.10 20.97
C LEU A 55 20.40 9.63 20.49
N SER A 56 21.16 8.79 21.19
CA SER A 56 21.23 7.35 20.90
C SER A 56 19.99 6.59 21.36
N ALA A 57 19.34 6.99 22.45
CA ALA A 57 18.07 6.44 22.86
C ALA A 57 16.93 6.81 21.91
N ALA A 58 16.97 8.01 21.33
CA ALA A 58 16.04 8.38 20.25
C ALA A 58 16.30 7.58 18.95
N LEU A 59 17.52 7.05 18.75
CA LEU A 59 17.86 6.23 17.61
C LEU A 59 17.72 4.72 17.85
N LEU A 60 17.69 4.26 19.10
CA LEU A 60 17.60 2.85 19.50
C LEU A 60 16.34 2.50 20.30
N GLY A 61 15.50 3.49 20.60
CA GLY A 61 14.32 3.35 21.46
C GLY A 61 13.05 2.88 20.79
N PHE A 62 13.12 2.11 19.73
CA PHE A 62 11.94 1.50 19.09
C PHE A 62 11.86 0.01 19.43
N SER A 63 11.76 -0.30 20.71
CA SER A 63 11.32 -1.61 21.15
C SER A 63 9.83 -1.56 21.47
N GLU A 64 9.09 -2.45 20.86
CA GLU A 64 7.74 -2.86 21.23
C GLU A 64 6.66 -1.75 21.20
N GLY A 65 6.03 -1.54 20.05
CA GLY A 65 4.82 -0.73 19.89
C GLY A 65 5.05 0.74 19.53
N ALA A 66 6.23 1.11 19.07
CA ALA A 66 6.49 2.45 18.61
C ALA A 66 5.72 2.74 17.31
N TRP A 67 4.66 3.47 17.44
CA TRP A 67 3.96 4.13 16.36
C TRP A 67 4.90 5.18 15.76
N ALA A 68 5.51 4.92 14.62
CA ALA A 68 6.24 5.95 13.91
C ALA A 68 5.25 6.99 13.38
N VAL A 69 4.88 7.96 14.21
CA VAL A 69 4.35 9.21 13.73
C VAL A 69 5.52 9.95 13.08
N VAL A 70 5.72 9.73 11.82
CA VAL A 70 6.78 10.37 11.08
C VAL A 70 6.32 11.75 10.64
N ALA A 71 7.09 12.77 11.03
CA ALA A 71 7.07 14.09 10.42
C ALA A 71 7.20 13.97 8.87
N PRO A 72 6.79 14.97 8.07
CA PRO A 72 6.54 14.85 6.63
C PRO A 72 7.76 14.58 5.73
N THR A 73 8.88 14.14 6.26
CA THR A 73 10.08 13.76 5.52
C THR A 73 10.32 12.25 5.68
N ALA A 74 10.02 11.52 4.64
CA ALA A 74 10.36 10.12 4.33
C ALA A 74 11.14 9.34 5.40
N ALA A 75 10.51 8.99 6.53
CA ALA A 75 11.08 8.01 7.43
C ALA A 75 10.45 6.65 7.13
N VAL A 76 11.29 5.67 6.97
CA VAL A 76 10.91 4.26 6.87
C VAL A 76 11.00 3.68 8.27
N ALA A 77 9.88 3.26 8.84
CA ALA A 77 9.86 2.50 10.08
C ALA A 77 9.75 1.01 9.73
N ASN A 78 10.73 0.23 10.16
CA ASN A 78 10.67 -1.23 10.07
C ASN A 78 10.35 -1.78 11.46
N GLY A 79 9.22 -2.44 11.62
CA GLY A 79 8.86 -3.15 12.84
C GLY A 79 9.59 -4.48 12.98
N PRO A 80 9.59 -5.09 14.19
CA PRO A 80 10.32 -6.33 14.48
C PRO A 80 9.80 -7.55 13.72
N ALA A 81 8.58 -7.50 13.20
CA ALA A 81 7.97 -8.56 12.39
C ALA A 81 8.02 -8.26 10.88
N GLY A 82 8.87 -7.33 10.44
CA GLY A 82 9.07 -6.97 9.03
C GLY A 82 8.01 -6.02 8.46
N GLU A 83 7.30 -5.26 9.32
CA GLU A 83 6.39 -4.22 8.88
C GLU A 83 7.17 -3.02 8.34
N THR A 84 6.67 -2.41 7.27
CA THR A 84 7.24 -1.19 6.67
C THR A 84 6.19 -0.10 6.55
N ALA A 85 6.39 1.03 7.20
CA ALA A 85 5.54 2.21 7.11
C ALA A 85 6.33 3.41 6.60
N VAL A 86 5.80 4.12 5.61
CA VAL A 86 6.43 5.29 4.97
C VAL A 86 5.43 6.44 4.89
N ASN A 87 5.90 7.67 5.13
CA ASN A 87 5.07 8.89 5.05
C ASN A 87 3.79 8.85 5.90
N GLY A 88 3.89 8.43 7.16
CA GLY A 88 2.75 8.39 8.07
C GLY A 88 1.75 7.25 7.78
N GLY A 89 2.18 6.23 7.06
CA GLY A 89 1.44 4.97 6.94
C GLY A 89 1.39 4.22 8.28
N ASP A 90 0.43 3.32 8.41
CA ASP A 90 0.21 2.47 9.58
C ASP A 90 0.28 1.00 9.14
N ALA A 91 1.46 0.39 9.26
CA ALA A 91 1.67 -1.02 8.93
C ALA A 91 1.53 -1.87 10.19
N ARG A 92 0.60 -2.82 10.18
CA ARG A 92 0.28 -3.69 11.31
C ARG A 92 0.16 -5.13 10.85
N GLY A 93 1.03 -5.96 11.31
CA GLY A 93 1.06 -7.38 10.94
C GLY A 93 2.34 -7.77 10.22
N THR A 94 2.69 -9.03 10.32
CA THR A 94 3.94 -9.57 9.79
C THR A 94 4.10 -9.32 8.29
N GLY A 95 5.14 -8.62 7.89
CA GLY A 95 5.39 -8.29 6.48
C GLY A 95 4.41 -7.29 5.86
N ALA A 96 3.70 -6.50 6.68
CA ALA A 96 2.80 -5.46 6.18
C ALA A 96 3.58 -4.24 5.65
N VAL A 97 3.09 -3.65 4.57
CA VAL A 97 3.65 -2.44 3.96
C VAL A 97 2.59 -1.36 3.86
N ALA A 98 2.81 -0.20 4.48
CA ALA A 98 1.92 0.96 4.38
C ALA A 98 2.70 2.19 3.89
N VAL A 99 2.31 2.75 2.75
CA VAL A 99 2.96 3.91 2.13
C VAL A 99 1.95 5.02 1.87
N GLY A 100 2.17 6.16 2.49
CA GLY A 100 1.32 7.34 2.35
C GLY A 100 0.60 7.73 3.64
N ALA A 101 0.28 9.02 3.80
CA ALA A 101 -0.40 9.52 4.98
C ALA A 101 -1.74 8.80 5.20
N TYR A 102 -1.93 8.27 6.39
CA TYR A 102 -3.09 7.48 6.80
C TYR A 102 -3.31 6.15 6.04
N ALA A 103 -2.43 5.74 5.11
CA ALA A 103 -2.49 4.40 4.52
C ALA A 103 -2.40 3.34 5.64
N ARG A 104 -3.25 2.33 5.59
CA ARG A 104 -3.31 1.31 6.64
C ARG A 104 -3.23 -0.09 6.05
N ALA A 105 -2.20 -0.82 6.44
CA ALA A 105 -1.98 -2.22 6.10
C ALA A 105 -2.12 -3.10 7.36
N GLY A 106 -3.17 -3.90 7.41
CA GLY A 106 -3.54 -4.73 8.56
C GLY A 106 -4.50 -4.08 9.53
N THR A 107 -5.20 -4.89 10.34
CA THR A 107 -6.22 -4.43 11.30
C THR A 107 -5.61 -3.94 12.61
N ARG A 108 -6.32 -3.03 13.30
CA ARG A 108 -5.96 -2.52 14.64
C ARG A 108 -6.02 -3.61 15.73
N THR A 109 -6.83 -4.58 15.53
CA THR A 109 -6.98 -5.73 16.40
C THR A 109 -6.43 -6.94 15.67
N ALA A 110 -5.11 -7.15 15.78
CA ALA A 110 -4.55 -8.43 15.35
C ALA A 110 -5.19 -9.54 16.21
N PRO A 111 -5.89 -10.49 15.61
CA PRO A 111 -6.26 -11.68 16.36
C PRO A 111 -4.98 -12.36 16.83
N PRO A 112 -4.97 -13.07 17.97
CA PRO A 112 -3.78 -13.65 18.57
C PRO A 112 -3.04 -14.66 17.67
N ASN A 113 -3.54 -14.92 16.47
CA ASN A 113 -3.03 -15.90 15.51
C ASN A 113 -2.33 -15.29 14.28
N GLY A 114 -1.93 -14.01 14.30
CA GLY A 114 -1.09 -13.42 13.23
C GLY A 114 -1.73 -13.38 11.83
N MET A 115 -3.04 -13.25 11.74
CA MET A 115 -3.77 -13.40 10.46
C MET A 115 -3.68 -12.22 9.48
N ASN A 116 -3.00 -11.15 9.78
CA ASN A 116 -2.83 -10.02 8.85
C ASN A 116 -1.40 -9.94 8.34
N SER A 117 -0.90 -11.03 7.81
CA SER A 117 0.43 -11.08 7.20
C SER A 117 0.38 -10.67 5.73
N GLY A 118 1.48 -10.05 5.25
CA GLY A 118 1.69 -9.77 3.83
C GLY A 118 0.74 -8.73 3.22
N THR A 119 0.15 -7.85 4.03
CA THR A 119 -0.76 -6.80 3.53
C THR A 119 0.02 -5.62 2.94
N VAL A 120 -0.50 -5.03 1.87
CA VAL A 120 0.09 -3.86 1.22
C VAL A 120 -0.95 -2.76 1.06
N ALA A 121 -0.71 -1.59 1.65
CA ALA A 121 -1.53 -0.39 1.46
C ALA A 121 -0.67 0.76 0.94
N ILE A 122 -0.93 1.23 -0.29
CA ILE A 122 -0.21 2.34 -0.91
C ILE A 122 -1.21 3.40 -1.37
N GLY A 123 -1.14 4.58 -0.79
CA GLY A 123 -2.01 5.68 -1.16
C GLY A 123 -2.38 6.51 0.05
N GLY A 124 -1.89 7.75 0.06
CA GLY A 124 -2.13 8.70 1.14
C GLY A 124 -3.35 9.57 0.88
N SER A 125 -3.85 10.16 1.95
CA SER A 125 -4.92 11.14 1.95
C SER A 125 -4.68 12.11 3.12
N ASN A 126 -5.48 13.17 3.18
CA ASN A 126 -5.49 14.09 4.31
C ASN A 126 -6.54 13.71 5.38
N GLY A 127 -7.02 12.48 5.40
CA GLY A 127 -8.08 12.06 6.33
C GLY A 127 -8.49 10.60 6.18
N SER A 128 -9.77 10.32 6.19
CA SER A 128 -10.37 8.97 6.21
C SER A 128 -10.37 8.22 4.86
N THR A 129 -9.84 8.83 3.81
CA THR A 129 -9.88 8.30 2.43
C THR A 129 -8.56 7.71 1.94
N ALA A 130 -7.70 7.26 2.84
CA ALA A 130 -6.45 6.60 2.49
C ALA A 130 -6.65 5.14 2.06
N ALA A 131 -5.61 4.54 1.48
CA ALA A 131 -5.62 3.12 1.15
C ALA A 131 -5.77 2.24 2.41
N LEU A 132 -6.65 1.25 2.33
CA LEU A 132 -6.95 0.33 3.43
C LEU A 132 -6.84 -1.12 2.96
N ALA A 133 -5.89 -1.88 3.48
CA ALA A 133 -5.74 -3.31 3.27
C ALA A 133 -5.91 -4.05 4.60
N ASP A 134 -7.14 -4.47 4.91
CA ASP A 134 -7.47 -5.13 6.18
C ASP A 134 -7.50 -6.67 6.07
N GLY A 135 -7.66 -7.22 4.88
CA GLY A 135 -7.67 -8.67 4.67
C GLY A 135 -6.27 -9.29 4.75
N ASN A 136 -6.15 -10.53 5.21
CA ASN A 136 -4.89 -11.26 5.19
C ASN A 136 -4.36 -11.40 3.75
N ASN A 137 -3.09 -11.02 3.51
CA ASN A 137 -2.47 -10.93 2.19
C ASN A 137 -3.25 -10.03 1.20
N ALA A 138 -3.95 -9.03 1.69
CA ALA A 138 -4.68 -8.08 0.87
C ALA A 138 -3.76 -6.98 0.31
N ILE A 139 -4.09 -6.48 -0.87
CA ILE A 139 -3.39 -5.37 -1.53
C ILE A 139 -4.37 -4.24 -1.80
N ALA A 140 -4.07 -3.03 -1.33
CA ALA A 140 -4.83 -1.82 -1.61
C ALA A 140 -3.90 -0.73 -2.14
N ILE A 141 -4.06 -0.33 -3.40
CA ILE A 141 -3.25 0.71 -4.04
C ILE A 141 -4.16 1.80 -4.61
N GLY A 142 -4.02 3.00 -4.10
CA GLY A 142 -4.80 4.18 -4.52
C GLY A 142 -5.52 4.85 -3.35
N THR A 143 -5.88 6.13 -3.54
CA THR A 143 -6.65 6.87 -2.54
C THR A 143 -8.02 6.23 -2.35
N ASN A 144 -8.43 6.01 -1.12
CA ASN A 144 -9.70 5.37 -0.77
C ASN A 144 -9.89 3.97 -1.39
N SER A 145 -8.80 3.27 -1.70
CA SER A 145 -8.86 1.87 -2.09
C SER A 145 -9.07 1.00 -0.83
N ASN A 146 -10.02 0.08 -0.89
CA ASN A 146 -10.44 -0.69 0.27
C ASN A 146 -10.44 -2.20 -0.04
N SER A 147 -9.48 -2.93 0.51
CA SER A 147 -9.29 -4.38 0.33
C SER A 147 -9.49 -5.11 1.65
N ASN A 148 -10.74 -5.46 1.97
CA ASN A 148 -11.11 -6.09 3.24
C ASN A 148 -11.10 -7.61 3.19
N GLY A 149 -11.27 -8.19 2.02
CA GLY A 149 -11.26 -9.64 1.85
C GLY A 149 -9.85 -10.24 2.00
N ALA A 150 -9.75 -11.44 2.54
CA ALA A 150 -8.47 -12.16 2.53
C ALA A 150 -8.02 -12.44 1.09
N LYS A 151 -6.76 -12.13 0.77
CA LYS A 151 -6.19 -12.24 -0.58
C LYS A 151 -6.92 -11.39 -1.63
N ALA A 152 -7.63 -10.35 -1.19
CA ALA A 152 -8.28 -9.40 -2.08
C ALA A 152 -7.28 -8.39 -2.64
N THR A 153 -7.55 -7.86 -3.81
CA THR A 153 -6.70 -6.87 -4.48
C THR A 153 -7.53 -5.71 -4.98
N THR A 154 -7.16 -4.49 -4.56
CA THR A 154 -7.71 -3.25 -5.11
C THR A 154 -6.60 -2.39 -5.69
N ILE A 155 -6.79 -1.89 -6.92
CA ILE A 155 -5.87 -0.93 -7.56
C ILE A 155 -6.69 0.16 -8.25
N GLY A 156 -6.58 1.38 -7.76
CA GLY A 156 -7.31 2.55 -8.27
C GLY A 156 -7.91 3.38 -7.14
N SER A 157 -8.39 4.58 -7.44
CA SER A 157 -9.10 5.41 -6.46
C SER A 157 -10.52 4.90 -6.23
N ASP A 158 -10.99 4.97 -4.98
CA ASP A 158 -12.35 4.59 -4.58
C ASP A 158 -12.71 3.13 -4.94
N THR A 159 -11.73 2.23 -5.02
CA THR A 159 -11.94 0.81 -5.34
C THR A 159 -12.31 -0.01 -4.11
N ILE A 160 -13.15 -1.03 -4.30
CA ILE A 160 -13.61 -1.89 -3.20
C ILE A 160 -13.48 -3.37 -3.58
N ALA A 161 -12.79 -4.15 -2.75
CA ALA A 161 -12.77 -5.62 -2.78
C ALA A 161 -13.11 -6.15 -1.37
N SER A 162 -14.38 -6.53 -1.16
CA SER A 162 -14.90 -6.78 0.20
C SER A 162 -14.76 -8.22 0.67
N ASP A 163 -14.66 -9.18 -0.24
CA ASP A 163 -14.70 -10.60 0.13
C ASP A 163 -13.42 -11.33 -0.32
N GLN A 164 -13.25 -12.58 0.12
CA GLN A 164 -12.06 -13.38 -0.17
C GLN A 164 -11.82 -13.54 -1.67
N PHE A 165 -10.56 -13.37 -2.08
CA PHE A 165 -10.11 -13.49 -3.47
C PHE A 165 -10.74 -12.48 -4.43
N ALA A 166 -11.43 -11.46 -3.94
CA ALA A 166 -12.00 -10.42 -4.78
C ALA A 166 -10.92 -9.54 -5.41
N THR A 167 -11.10 -9.14 -6.67
CA THR A 167 -10.17 -8.30 -7.41
C THR A 167 -10.89 -7.12 -8.02
N ALA A 168 -10.50 -5.88 -7.67
CA ALA A 168 -11.06 -4.66 -8.23
C ALA A 168 -9.94 -3.77 -8.80
N LEU A 169 -9.94 -3.54 -10.10
CA LEU A 169 -8.95 -2.73 -10.82
C LEU A 169 -9.62 -1.60 -11.59
N GLY A 170 -9.27 -0.36 -11.31
CA GLY A 170 -9.82 0.83 -11.97
C GLY A 170 -10.55 1.74 -10.99
N GLY A 171 -10.68 3.04 -11.32
CA GLY A 171 -11.38 3.97 -10.44
C GLY A 171 -12.81 3.55 -10.16
N ARG A 172 -13.19 3.44 -8.88
CA ARG A 172 -14.52 3.03 -8.42
C ARG A 172 -14.97 1.65 -8.88
N ALA A 173 -14.04 0.75 -9.19
CA ALA A 173 -14.35 -0.65 -9.41
C ALA A 173 -14.74 -1.33 -8.09
N GLU A 174 -15.78 -2.16 -8.12
CA GLU A 174 -16.34 -2.84 -6.95
C GLU A 174 -16.45 -4.35 -7.16
N ALA A 175 -15.66 -5.14 -6.43
CA ALA A 175 -15.76 -6.58 -6.36
C ALA A 175 -16.23 -6.98 -4.95
N LYS A 176 -17.54 -7.23 -4.78
CA LYS A 176 -18.15 -7.35 -3.45
C LYS A 176 -18.34 -8.79 -2.98
N ALA A 177 -18.27 -9.75 -3.85
CA ALA A 177 -18.48 -11.16 -3.51
C ALA A 177 -17.19 -11.98 -3.61
N ARG A 178 -17.22 -13.18 -3.03
CA ARG A 178 -16.10 -14.11 -3.04
C ARG A 178 -15.66 -14.44 -4.45
N GLY A 179 -14.36 -14.26 -4.72
CA GLY A 179 -13.78 -14.55 -6.04
C GLY A 179 -14.28 -13.63 -7.16
N ALA A 180 -15.01 -12.58 -6.85
CA ALA A 180 -15.49 -11.62 -7.83
C ALA A 180 -14.33 -10.82 -8.45
N THR A 181 -14.42 -10.50 -9.74
CA THR A 181 -13.43 -9.71 -10.47
C THR A 181 -14.10 -8.55 -11.19
N ALA A 182 -13.71 -7.31 -10.85
CA ALA A 182 -14.18 -6.08 -11.47
C ALA A 182 -13.01 -5.32 -12.07
N ILE A 183 -12.98 -5.16 -13.40
CA ILE A 183 -11.88 -4.48 -14.12
C ILE A 183 -12.43 -3.35 -14.99
N GLY A 184 -11.99 -2.13 -14.73
CA GLY A 184 -12.38 -0.92 -15.43
C GLY A 184 -13.10 0.07 -14.52
N GLY A 185 -13.20 1.33 -14.95
CA GLY A 185 -13.84 2.36 -14.14
C GLY A 185 -15.31 2.10 -13.92
N TRP A 186 -15.77 2.14 -12.66
CA TRP A 186 -17.18 1.94 -12.27
C TRP A 186 -17.76 0.55 -12.58
N THR A 187 -16.93 -0.45 -12.76
CA THR A 187 -17.39 -1.83 -12.92
C THR A 187 -17.86 -2.42 -11.60
N GLN A 188 -18.87 -3.27 -11.65
CA GLN A 188 -19.41 -3.95 -10.47
C GLN A 188 -19.50 -5.46 -10.69
N ALA A 189 -18.83 -6.23 -9.85
CA ALA A 189 -18.95 -7.68 -9.76
C ALA A 189 -19.47 -8.02 -8.35
N THR A 190 -20.78 -8.34 -8.25
CA THR A 190 -21.45 -8.56 -6.98
C THR A 190 -21.93 -10.01 -6.78
N GLY A 191 -21.89 -10.83 -7.81
CA GLY A 191 -22.13 -12.28 -7.69
C GLY A 191 -20.84 -13.04 -7.30
N GLN A 192 -20.99 -14.20 -6.68
CA GLN A 192 -19.84 -15.06 -6.37
C GLN A 192 -19.18 -15.57 -7.65
N PHE A 193 -17.86 -15.44 -7.71
CA PHE A 193 -17.05 -15.77 -8.89
C PHE A 193 -17.50 -15.05 -10.17
N ALA A 194 -18.19 -13.93 -10.02
CA ALA A 194 -18.60 -13.10 -11.15
C ALA A 194 -17.43 -12.30 -11.72
N VAL A 195 -17.47 -12.06 -13.03
CA VAL A 195 -16.46 -11.29 -13.76
C VAL A 195 -17.11 -10.14 -14.49
N ALA A 196 -16.74 -8.90 -14.15
CA ALA A 196 -17.16 -7.69 -14.84
C ALA A 196 -15.94 -6.98 -15.42
N ILE A 197 -15.87 -6.85 -16.74
CA ILE A 197 -14.76 -6.18 -17.45
C ILE A 197 -15.33 -5.13 -18.41
N GLY A 198 -14.97 -3.88 -18.19
CA GLY A 198 -15.46 -2.81 -19.04
C GLY A 198 -15.36 -1.46 -18.34
N GLY A 199 -16.40 -0.68 -18.44
CA GLY A 199 -16.48 0.62 -17.82
C GLY A 199 -17.87 1.22 -17.98
N SER A 200 -18.07 2.37 -17.37
CA SER A 200 -19.30 3.13 -17.55
C SER A 200 -19.06 4.45 -18.25
N ASP A 201 -20.11 5.02 -18.77
CA ASP A 201 -20.08 6.27 -19.56
C ASP A 201 -20.39 7.48 -18.67
N ILE A 202 -19.60 7.64 -17.59
CA ILE A 202 -19.91 8.64 -16.56
C ILE A 202 -19.51 10.05 -16.95
N TYR A 203 -18.63 10.21 -17.93
CA TYR A 203 -18.05 11.51 -18.29
C TYR A 203 -19.00 12.45 -19.04
N GLY A 204 -20.24 12.09 -19.28
CA GLY A 204 -21.19 12.91 -20.05
C GLY A 204 -22.38 13.49 -19.30
N ARG A 205 -22.65 13.12 -18.07
CA ARG A 205 -23.80 13.63 -17.30
C ARG A 205 -23.38 14.23 -15.97
N GLY A 206 -23.47 15.54 -15.88
CA GLY A 206 -22.99 16.37 -14.79
C GLY A 206 -23.70 16.21 -13.42
N ASN A 207 -24.36 15.09 -13.14
CA ASN A 207 -24.98 14.83 -11.85
C ASN A 207 -24.60 13.44 -11.36
N ASN A 208 -23.78 13.40 -10.32
CA ASN A 208 -23.30 12.20 -9.62
C ASN A 208 -24.39 11.32 -8.96
N THR A 209 -25.65 11.63 -9.09
CA THR A 209 -26.74 10.99 -8.36
C THR A 209 -27.34 9.77 -9.05
N GLU A 210 -27.16 9.62 -10.36
CA GLU A 210 -27.77 8.50 -11.11
C GLU A 210 -26.89 7.25 -11.22
N LEU A 211 -25.68 7.28 -10.64
CA LEU A 211 -24.66 6.23 -10.82
C LEU A 211 -24.56 5.25 -9.65
N ASN A 212 -25.25 5.54 -8.55
CA ASN A 212 -25.28 4.63 -7.40
C ASN A 212 -26.25 3.45 -7.59
N ASP A 213 -27.03 3.48 -8.64
CA ASP A 213 -27.98 2.40 -8.98
C ASP A 213 -27.40 1.35 -9.96
N GLY A 214 -26.14 1.55 -10.40
CA GLY A 214 -25.50 0.66 -11.35
C GLY A 214 -26.01 0.78 -12.81
N SER A 215 -26.92 1.71 -13.11
CA SER A 215 -27.58 1.83 -14.42
C SER A 215 -26.63 2.11 -15.60
N GLY A 216 -25.45 2.63 -15.30
CA GLY A 216 -24.40 2.92 -16.30
C GLY A 216 -23.18 2.02 -16.23
N ALA A 217 -23.10 1.14 -15.25
CA ALA A 217 -21.93 0.29 -14.99
C ALA A 217 -21.93 -0.98 -15.85
N THR A 218 -20.74 -1.54 -16.07
CA THR A 218 -20.65 -2.97 -16.44
C THR A 218 -20.90 -3.76 -15.18
N LEU A 219 -21.94 -4.60 -15.20
CA LEU A 219 -22.47 -5.28 -14.02
C LEU A 219 -22.51 -6.81 -14.20
N ALA A 220 -21.85 -7.56 -13.33
CA ALA A 220 -21.99 -8.98 -13.16
C ALA A 220 -22.53 -9.27 -11.76
N SER A 221 -23.86 -9.45 -11.65
CA SER A 221 -24.53 -9.63 -10.36
C SER A 221 -24.99 -11.05 -10.10
N GLY A 222 -25.11 -11.88 -11.12
CA GLY A 222 -25.39 -13.30 -10.92
C GLY A 222 -24.14 -14.09 -10.47
N ASP A 223 -24.34 -15.18 -9.76
CA ASP A 223 -23.26 -16.09 -9.41
C ASP A 223 -22.64 -16.71 -10.67
N ARG A 224 -21.31 -16.76 -10.75
CA ARG A 224 -20.58 -17.26 -11.92
C ARG A 224 -20.95 -16.55 -13.24
N SER A 225 -21.47 -15.34 -13.14
CA SER A 225 -21.82 -14.52 -14.31
C SER A 225 -20.63 -13.79 -14.86
N THR A 226 -20.63 -13.52 -16.18
CA THR A 226 -19.57 -12.79 -16.86
C THR A 226 -20.17 -11.67 -17.71
N ALA A 227 -19.81 -10.43 -17.42
CA ALA A 227 -20.18 -9.25 -18.17
C ALA A 227 -18.93 -8.58 -18.74
N ILE A 228 -18.79 -8.56 -20.07
CA ILE A 228 -17.64 -7.96 -20.75
C ILE A 228 -18.13 -6.96 -21.79
N GLY A 229 -17.70 -5.71 -21.65
CA GLY A 229 -18.08 -4.64 -22.53
C GLY A 229 -18.64 -3.44 -21.77
N ARG A 230 -18.65 -2.26 -22.39
CA ARG A 230 -19.22 -1.07 -21.78
C ARG A 230 -20.71 -1.26 -21.49
N ARG A 231 -21.13 -1.11 -20.22
CA ARG A 231 -22.53 -1.26 -19.78
C ARG A 231 -23.11 -2.67 -20.04
N ALA A 232 -22.26 -3.68 -20.21
CA ALA A 232 -22.72 -5.07 -20.26
C ALA A 232 -23.30 -5.48 -18.92
N LYS A 233 -24.40 -6.24 -18.93
CA LYS A 233 -25.12 -6.67 -17.73
C LYS A 233 -25.40 -8.18 -17.75
N ALA A 234 -24.85 -8.88 -16.77
CA ALA A 234 -25.04 -10.31 -16.56
C ALA A 234 -25.65 -10.50 -15.14
N SER A 235 -26.98 -10.68 -15.07
CA SER A 235 -27.70 -10.69 -13.78
C SER A 235 -28.17 -12.09 -13.37
N GLY A 236 -28.37 -12.98 -14.31
CA GLY A 236 -28.70 -14.38 -14.01
C GLY A 236 -27.47 -15.18 -13.57
N SER A 237 -27.65 -16.29 -12.88
CA SER A 237 -26.58 -17.20 -12.55
C SER A 237 -26.07 -17.94 -13.81
N ASP A 238 -24.77 -18.18 -13.90
CA ASP A 238 -24.14 -18.85 -15.02
C ASP A 238 -24.35 -18.14 -16.38
N THR A 239 -24.44 -16.82 -16.40
CA THR A 239 -24.73 -16.01 -17.60
C THR A 239 -23.47 -15.43 -18.23
N LEU A 240 -23.55 -15.15 -19.53
CA LEU A 240 -22.53 -14.42 -20.27
C LEU A 240 -23.19 -13.27 -21.04
N ALA A 241 -22.80 -12.04 -20.74
CA ALA A 241 -23.11 -10.85 -21.54
C ALA A 241 -21.81 -10.30 -22.13
N LEU A 242 -21.64 -10.42 -23.45
CA LEU A 242 -20.44 -9.98 -24.16
C LEU A 242 -20.80 -8.98 -25.26
N GLY A 243 -20.40 -7.76 -25.07
CA GLY A 243 -20.65 -6.66 -26.00
C GLY A 243 -21.11 -5.39 -25.30
N THR A 244 -21.01 -4.25 -25.99
CA THR A 244 -21.53 -2.97 -25.46
C THR A 244 -23.04 -3.04 -25.30
N ASN A 245 -23.56 -2.73 -24.11
CA ASN A 245 -24.98 -2.83 -23.73
C ASN A 245 -25.58 -4.25 -23.93
N ALA A 246 -24.77 -5.31 -23.94
CA ALA A 246 -25.30 -6.68 -23.92
C ALA A 246 -25.94 -6.98 -22.57
N GLU A 247 -27.09 -7.66 -22.58
CA GLU A 247 -27.86 -7.94 -21.37
C GLU A 247 -28.28 -9.42 -21.31
N ALA A 248 -27.80 -10.17 -20.31
CA ALA A 248 -28.18 -11.55 -20.02
C ALA A 248 -28.79 -11.61 -18.61
N THR A 249 -30.11 -11.77 -18.51
CA THR A 249 -30.84 -11.71 -17.24
C THR A 249 -31.38 -13.04 -16.77
N ALA A 250 -31.71 -13.95 -17.69
CA ALA A 250 -32.13 -15.30 -17.32
C ALA A 250 -30.92 -16.17 -16.90
N SER A 251 -31.15 -17.11 -16.00
CA SER A 251 -30.12 -18.09 -15.63
C SER A 251 -29.64 -18.88 -16.84
N LYS A 252 -28.31 -19.05 -16.98
CA LYS A 252 -27.65 -19.71 -18.10
C LYS A 252 -27.81 -19.03 -19.47
N ALA A 253 -28.29 -17.77 -19.48
CA ALA A 253 -28.47 -16.99 -20.70
C ALA A 253 -27.12 -16.53 -21.30
N LEU A 254 -27.07 -16.45 -22.62
CA LEU A 254 -25.94 -15.96 -23.39
C LEU A 254 -26.38 -14.81 -24.27
N ALA A 255 -25.88 -13.60 -24.03
CA ALA A 255 -26.07 -12.42 -24.86
C ALA A 255 -24.73 -12.05 -25.52
N PHE A 256 -24.65 -12.18 -26.84
CA PHE A 256 -23.42 -11.98 -27.58
C PHE A 256 -23.59 -10.94 -28.68
N GLY A 257 -22.89 -9.84 -28.58
CA GLY A 257 -22.94 -8.72 -29.53
C GLY A 257 -23.42 -7.43 -28.90
N GLN A 258 -23.27 -6.32 -29.62
CA GLN A 258 -23.74 -5.01 -29.17
C GLN A 258 -25.28 -5.02 -29.02
N GLY A 259 -25.77 -4.63 -27.85
CA GLY A 259 -27.19 -4.54 -27.57
C GLY A 259 -27.92 -5.89 -27.56
N ALA A 260 -27.20 -7.02 -27.59
CA ALA A 260 -27.80 -8.34 -27.52
C ALA A 260 -28.52 -8.52 -26.19
N GLN A 261 -29.74 -9.10 -26.23
CA GLN A 261 -30.55 -9.38 -25.05
C GLN A 261 -30.89 -10.87 -24.98
N ALA A 262 -30.67 -11.47 -23.80
CA ALA A 262 -31.05 -12.85 -23.50
C ALA A 262 -31.81 -12.85 -22.17
N GLN A 263 -33.13 -12.83 -22.29
CA GLN A 263 -34.08 -12.78 -21.19
C GLN A 263 -34.89 -14.09 -21.14
N ALA A 264 -35.48 -14.41 -19.99
CA ALA A 264 -36.47 -15.46 -19.94
C ALA A 264 -37.70 -15.05 -20.74
N GLY A 265 -38.16 -15.89 -21.64
CA GLY A 265 -39.43 -15.74 -22.34
C GLY A 265 -40.60 -16.11 -21.45
#